data_305c59c82efdc9a1734bd08e14775ffd
#
_entry.id   305c59c82efdc9a1734bd08e14775ffd
#
_cell.length_a   1.000
_cell.length_b   1.000
_cell.length_c   1.000
_cell.angle_alpha   90.00
_cell.angle_beta   90.00
_cell.angle_gamma   90.00
#
_symmetry.space_group_name_H-M   'P 1'
#
loop_
_entity.id
_entity.type
_entity.pdbx_description
1 polymer ?
#
loop_
_entity_poly.entity_id
_entity_poly.type
_entity_poly.pdbx_seq_one_letter_code
_entity_poly.pdbx_strand_id
1 'polypeptide(L)'
;MSLRLINIFSIFILILLSINIQSCQNESIDQNYADNDSDGYYDLIDNCPFIANPGQIDTNGDGIGDVCSDQDDDGLIDAEDNCPSSFNPGQSDNDGDGIGDTCDLVDFTSLPCNNGFAGIYPCDGYDLIGYMSIEDLSLDSSINNVRVNDSWGWKDPITDKEYAIVGLSSHTSFVDMSDPDNLKLVGILPTATVNSIWRDIKVYQNHAYIVSEAYEHGMQVFDLTRLRDVESMPVEFIADVNFKDFGRKLKSLFREVSNSFIYFFG
;
A
#
# COMPACT_ATOMS: atom_id res chain seq x y z
N MET A 1 64.97 35.02 50.42
CA MET A 1 64.13 33.83 50.74
C MET A 1 62.97 33.63 49.82
N SER A 2 63.13 33.94 48.53
CA SER A 2 62.04 33.92 47.58
C SER A 2 62.23 32.97 46.36
N LEU A 3 63.39 32.37 46.14
CA LEU A 3 63.63 31.50 44.99
C LEU A 3 63.36 29.99 45.22
N ARG A 4 63.09 29.56 46.42
CA ARG A 4 62.84 28.13 46.74
C ARG A 4 61.35 27.74 46.65
N LEU A 5 60.44 28.71 46.73
CA LEU A 5 58.98 28.44 46.69
C LEU A 5 58.45 28.23 45.27
N ILE A 6 59.11 28.85 44.29
CA ILE A 6 58.67 28.74 42.86
C ILE A 6 58.97 27.34 42.31
N ASN A 7 60.05 26.67 42.76
CA ASN A 7 60.43 25.35 42.25
C ASN A 7 59.53 24.23 42.78
N ILE A 8 58.98 24.36 43.99
CA ILE A 8 58.11 23.35 44.58
C ILE A 8 56.70 23.39 43.92
N PHE A 9 56.21 24.61 43.61
CA PHE A 9 54.90 24.78 42.94
C PHE A 9 54.98 24.33 41.48
N SER A 10 56.04 24.57 40.76
CA SER A 10 56.23 24.08 39.39
C SER A 10 56.35 22.56 39.30
N ILE A 11 57.02 21.93 40.28
CA ILE A 11 57.12 20.46 40.33
C ILE A 11 55.77 19.81 40.67
N PHE A 12 54.96 20.42 41.55
CA PHE A 12 53.62 19.95 41.86
C PHE A 12 52.64 20.08 40.70
N ILE A 13 52.70 21.15 39.92
CA ILE A 13 51.90 21.34 38.73
C ILE A 13 52.31 20.35 37.64
N LEU A 14 53.58 20.09 37.45
CA LEU A 14 54.04 19.06 36.47
C LEU A 14 53.66 17.64 36.90
N ILE A 15 53.65 17.32 38.19
CA ILE A 15 53.23 16.02 38.70
C ILE A 15 51.68 15.86 38.57
N LEU A 16 50.91 16.92 38.86
CA LEU A 16 49.44 16.89 38.67
C LEU A 16 49.05 16.82 37.16
N LEU A 17 49.81 17.46 36.26
CA LEU A 17 49.61 17.32 34.83
C LEU A 17 49.99 15.94 34.29
N SER A 18 51.04 15.31 34.85
CA SER A 18 51.40 13.95 34.45
C SER A 18 50.44 12.90 34.97
N ILE A 19 49.82 13.09 36.13
CA ILE A 19 48.79 12.18 36.69
C ILE A 19 47.48 12.29 35.84
N ASN A 20 47.12 13.48 35.35
CA ASN A 20 45.94 13.63 34.52
C ASN A 20 46.13 13.09 33.06
N ILE A 21 47.37 13.05 32.56
CA ILE A 21 47.68 12.44 31.26
C ILE A 21 47.69 10.90 31.39
N GLN A 22 48.03 10.35 32.55
CA GLN A 22 48.11 8.91 32.76
C GLN A 22 46.72 8.27 33.02
N SER A 23 45.72 9.07 33.43
CA SER A 23 44.35 8.56 33.59
C SER A 23 43.56 8.51 32.27
N CYS A 24 44.06 9.15 31.20
CA CYS A 24 43.46 9.04 29.85
C CYS A 24 44.07 7.91 29.02
N GLN A 25 45.07 7.19 29.49
CA GLN A 25 45.74 6.12 28.73
C GLN A 25 45.43 4.71 29.18
N ASN A 26 44.49 4.52 30.11
CA ASN A 26 44.14 3.20 30.62
C ASN A 26 42.61 2.93 30.62
N GLU A 27 41.86 3.61 29.78
CA GLU A 27 40.70 2.96 29.22
C GLU A 27 41.25 2.10 28.07
N SER A 28 41.46 0.84 28.33
CA SER A 28 41.46 -0.16 27.28
C SER A 28 40.13 0.00 26.60
N ILE A 29 40.16 0.62 25.40
CA ILE A 29 39.12 0.48 24.43
C ILE A 29 39.25 -0.99 23.99
N ASP A 30 38.79 -1.90 24.84
CA ASP A 30 38.38 -3.22 24.45
C ASP A 30 36.99 -3.06 23.86
N GLN A 31 36.92 -2.23 22.80
CA GLN A 31 35.80 -2.28 21.90
C GLN A 31 35.96 -3.61 21.19
N ASN A 32 35.11 -4.53 21.62
CA ASN A 32 34.88 -5.79 20.96
C ASN A 32 34.42 -5.46 19.52
N TYR A 33 35.39 -5.29 18.61
CA TYR A 33 35.15 -5.14 17.18
C TYR A 33 34.75 -6.52 16.64
N ALA A 34 33.60 -7.03 17.09
CA ALA A 34 33.02 -8.23 16.54
C ALA A 34 32.63 -7.93 15.10
N ASP A 35 32.95 -8.85 14.22
CA ASP A 35 32.53 -8.94 12.84
C ASP A 35 32.04 -10.40 12.70
N ASN A 36 30.76 -10.60 13.02
CA ASN A 36 30.20 -11.93 13.22
C ASN A 36 30.02 -12.72 11.92
N ASP A 37 29.84 -12.04 10.80
CA ASP A 37 29.67 -12.65 9.48
C ASP A 37 30.92 -12.55 8.61
N SER A 38 31.94 -11.79 9.08
CA SER A 38 33.26 -11.65 8.45
C SER A 38 33.23 -10.95 7.08
N ASP A 39 32.37 -9.96 6.92
CA ASP A 39 32.24 -9.19 5.69
C ASP A 39 33.15 -7.97 5.61
N GLY A 40 33.77 -7.59 6.73
CA GLY A 40 34.71 -6.48 6.85
C GLY A 40 34.12 -5.26 7.56
N TYR A 41 32.88 -5.30 7.98
CA TYR A 41 32.24 -4.30 8.83
C TYR A 41 32.07 -4.86 10.26
N TYR A 42 32.24 -4.02 11.25
CA TYR A 42 32.01 -4.43 12.64
C TYR A 42 30.52 -4.38 12.94
N ASP A 43 29.99 -5.32 13.72
CA ASP A 43 28.57 -5.44 14.08
C ASP A 43 27.90 -4.12 14.49
N LEU A 44 28.66 -3.20 15.09
CA LEU A 44 28.14 -1.90 15.54
C LEU A 44 27.80 -0.92 14.41
N ILE A 45 28.45 -1.09 13.26
CA ILE A 45 28.31 -0.20 12.09
C ILE A 45 27.81 -0.96 10.86
N ASP A 46 27.59 -2.25 11.03
CA ASP A 46 27.06 -3.13 10.00
C ASP A 46 25.54 -3.07 10.01
N ASN A 47 24.93 -2.86 8.83
CA ASN A 47 23.49 -2.82 8.67
C ASN A 47 22.85 -4.23 8.56
N CYS A 48 23.70 -5.31 8.52
CA CYS A 48 23.28 -6.71 8.61
C CYS A 48 24.27 -7.56 9.43
N PRO A 49 24.42 -7.39 10.77
CA PRO A 49 25.51 -7.92 11.56
C PRO A 49 25.68 -9.45 11.59
N PHE A 50 24.80 -10.20 10.95
CA PHE A 50 24.81 -11.67 10.91
C PHE A 50 24.75 -12.25 9.48
N ILE A 51 24.65 -11.40 8.44
CA ILE A 51 24.57 -11.78 7.03
C ILE A 51 25.53 -10.96 6.23
N ALA A 52 26.62 -11.60 5.76
CA ALA A 52 27.69 -10.93 5.05
C ALA A 52 27.20 -10.09 3.85
N ASN A 53 27.36 -8.78 3.95
CA ASN A 53 26.97 -7.83 2.93
C ASN A 53 27.99 -6.69 2.72
N PRO A 54 29.21 -6.99 2.25
CA PRO A 54 30.30 -6.03 2.16
C PRO A 54 30.00 -4.79 1.31
N GLY A 55 28.86 -4.76 0.63
CA GLY A 55 28.34 -3.59 -0.10
C GLY A 55 27.52 -2.65 0.75
N GLN A 56 27.07 -3.06 1.92
CA GLN A 56 26.26 -2.30 2.88
C GLN A 56 25.07 -1.56 2.21
N ILE A 57 24.42 -2.24 1.24
CA ILE A 57 23.31 -1.66 0.48
C ILE A 57 22.08 -1.59 1.37
N ASP A 58 21.49 -0.40 1.45
CA ASP A 58 20.27 -0.05 2.14
C ASP A 58 19.50 0.90 1.22
N THR A 59 18.59 0.36 0.41
CA THR A 59 17.91 1.10 -0.65
C THR A 59 16.85 2.05 -0.11
N ASN A 60 16.20 1.69 1.00
CA ASN A 60 15.13 2.49 1.61
C ASN A 60 15.65 3.48 2.68
N GLY A 61 16.88 3.30 3.19
CA GLY A 61 17.55 4.19 4.14
C GLY A 61 17.03 4.04 5.58
N ASP A 62 16.52 2.88 5.97
CA ASP A 62 16.01 2.63 7.31
C ASP A 62 17.09 2.16 8.30
N GLY A 63 18.29 1.86 7.82
CA GLY A 63 19.43 1.39 8.60
C GLY A 63 19.55 -0.12 8.69
N ILE A 64 18.68 -0.87 8.03
CA ILE A 64 18.75 -2.32 7.84
C ILE A 64 19.19 -2.58 6.39
N GLY A 65 20.18 -3.45 6.20
CA GLY A 65 20.64 -3.78 4.84
C GLY A 65 19.62 -4.60 4.06
N ASP A 66 19.51 -4.36 2.76
CA ASP A 66 18.55 -5.04 1.88
C ASP A 66 18.59 -6.59 2.00
N VAL A 67 19.74 -7.18 2.33
CA VAL A 67 19.91 -8.64 2.40
C VAL A 67 19.38 -9.24 3.70
N CYS A 68 19.11 -8.45 4.72
CA CYS A 68 18.59 -8.87 6.01
C CYS A 68 17.27 -8.17 6.38
N SER A 69 16.68 -7.45 5.45
CA SER A 69 15.37 -6.83 5.60
C SER A 69 14.29 -7.90 5.78
N ASP A 70 13.39 -7.68 6.74
CA ASP A 70 12.15 -8.43 6.99
C ASP A 70 11.06 -7.36 7.12
N GLN A 71 10.36 -7.09 6.01
CA GLN A 71 9.49 -5.92 5.87
C GLN A 71 8.18 -6.05 6.66
N ASP A 72 7.73 -7.29 6.90
CA ASP A 72 6.45 -7.55 7.58
C ASP A 72 6.59 -8.21 8.96
N ASP A 73 7.86 -8.35 9.43
CA ASP A 73 8.21 -8.89 10.76
C ASP A 73 7.70 -10.33 10.99
N ASP A 74 7.65 -11.18 9.97
CA ASP A 74 7.20 -12.57 10.12
C ASP A 74 8.31 -13.54 10.51
N GLY A 75 9.57 -13.08 10.51
CA GLY A 75 10.76 -13.82 10.89
C GLY A 75 11.53 -14.43 9.72
N LEU A 76 11.14 -14.11 8.48
CA LEU A 76 11.86 -14.45 7.26
C LEU A 76 12.36 -13.18 6.60
N ILE A 77 13.57 -13.22 6.05
CA ILE A 77 14.07 -12.07 5.29
C ILE A 77 13.36 -11.99 3.93
N ASP A 78 13.15 -10.76 3.43
CA ASP A 78 12.43 -10.48 2.17
C ASP A 78 12.92 -11.34 1.00
N ALA A 79 14.21 -11.70 0.98
CA ALA A 79 14.83 -12.51 -0.09
C ALA A 79 14.47 -14.01 -0.03
N GLU A 80 14.03 -14.51 1.13
CA GLU A 80 13.65 -15.90 1.39
C GLU A 80 12.14 -16.05 1.61
N ASP A 81 11.42 -14.92 1.70
CA ASP A 81 9.99 -14.84 1.92
C ASP A 81 9.22 -14.86 0.60
N ASN A 82 8.24 -15.74 0.49
CA ASN A 82 7.36 -15.81 -0.67
C ASN A 82 6.24 -14.75 -0.65
N CYS A 83 6.13 -13.96 0.44
CA CYS A 83 5.24 -12.80 0.56
C CYS A 83 5.90 -11.63 1.34
N PRO A 84 6.96 -10.98 0.86
CA PRO A 84 7.81 -10.06 1.63
C PRO A 84 7.14 -8.84 2.28
N SER A 85 5.86 -8.62 2.09
CA SER A 85 5.08 -7.51 2.66
C SER A 85 3.81 -7.97 3.37
N SER A 86 3.66 -9.27 3.61
CA SER A 86 2.41 -9.86 4.15
C SER A 86 2.70 -11.01 5.07
N PHE A 87 2.70 -10.77 6.38
CA PHE A 87 3.01 -11.70 7.46
C PHE A 87 2.49 -13.13 7.20
N ASN A 88 3.39 -14.06 6.86
CA ASN A 88 3.06 -15.45 6.54
C ASN A 88 4.15 -16.44 6.94
N PRO A 89 4.53 -16.55 8.22
CA PRO A 89 5.65 -17.36 8.70
C PRO A 89 5.53 -18.85 8.37
N GLY A 90 4.39 -19.28 7.86
CA GLY A 90 4.13 -20.66 7.40
C GLY A 90 4.52 -20.92 5.95
N GLN A 91 4.77 -19.86 5.15
CA GLN A 91 5.22 -19.93 3.76
C GLN A 91 4.41 -20.88 2.86
N SER A 92 3.09 -20.94 3.09
CA SER A 92 2.20 -21.75 2.24
C SER A 92 2.20 -21.23 0.81
N ASP A 93 2.33 -22.15 -0.13
CA ASP A 93 2.32 -21.93 -1.57
C ASP A 93 1.71 -23.21 -2.21
N ASN A 94 0.40 -23.14 -2.47
CA ASN A 94 -0.39 -24.32 -2.86
C ASN A 94 -0.19 -24.71 -4.32
N ASP A 95 0.12 -23.77 -5.19
CA ASP A 95 0.32 -24.05 -6.63
C ASP A 95 1.80 -24.17 -7.00
N GLY A 96 2.73 -23.76 -6.11
CA GLY A 96 4.17 -23.96 -6.26
C GLY A 96 4.81 -22.97 -7.24
N ASP A 97 4.22 -21.78 -7.45
CA ASP A 97 4.75 -20.77 -8.36
C ASP A 97 5.82 -19.88 -7.70
N GLY A 98 5.99 -19.96 -6.39
CA GLY A 98 6.98 -19.23 -5.59
C GLY A 98 6.41 -17.96 -4.97
N ILE A 99 5.12 -17.67 -5.15
CA ILE A 99 4.37 -16.61 -4.45
C ILE A 99 3.53 -17.31 -3.37
N GLY A 100 3.59 -16.80 -2.14
CA GLY A 100 2.84 -17.42 -1.05
C GLY A 100 1.34 -17.19 -1.16
N ASP A 101 0.54 -18.20 -0.76
CA ASP A 101 -0.94 -18.14 -0.76
C ASP A 101 -1.50 -16.84 -0.14
N THR A 102 -0.77 -16.22 0.77
CA THR A 102 -1.18 -15.01 1.48
C THR A 102 -1.15 -13.77 0.59
N CYS A 103 -0.24 -13.70 -0.36
CA CYS A 103 -0.03 -12.58 -1.27
C CYS A 103 -0.20 -12.97 -2.74
N ASP A 104 -0.37 -14.26 -3.04
CA ASP A 104 -0.69 -14.72 -4.37
C ASP A 104 -2.16 -14.43 -4.70
N LEU A 105 -2.34 -13.47 -5.58
CA LEU A 105 -3.64 -12.98 -6.02
C LEU A 105 -3.99 -13.48 -7.44
N VAL A 106 -3.09 -14.24 -8.06
CA VAL A 106 -3.26 -14.68 -9.45
C VAL A 106 -4.05 -15.98 -9.55
N ASP A 107 -3.96 -16.84 -8.53
CA ASP A 107 -4.77 -18.07 -8.41
C ASP A 107 -5.78 -17.96 -7.26
N PHE A 108 -6.52 -16.84 -7.25
CA PHE A 108 -7.47 -16.53 -6.21
C PHE A 108 -8.67 -17.50 -6.26
N THR A 109 -8.52 -18.64 -5.63
CA THR A 109 -9.67 -19.45 -5.21
C THR A 109 -10.28 -18.82 -3.95
N SER A 110 -11.59 -18.77 -3.82
CA SER A 110 -12.27 -18.12 -2.71
C SER A 110 -11.65 -18.45 -1.35
N LEU A 111 -11.31 -17.43 -0.57
CA LEU A 111 -10.76 -17.58 0.78
C LEU A 111 -11.91 -17.60 1.81
N PRO A 112 -12.09 -18.70 2.55
CA PRO A 112 -13.10 -18.76 3.58
C PRO A 112 -12.78 -17.83 4.76
N CYS A 113 -13.81 -17.21 5.32
CA CYS A 113 -13.68 -16.40 6.53
C CYS A 113 -13.43 -17.28 7.76
N ASN A 114 -12.18 -17.40 8.17
CA ASN A 114 -11.77 -18.19 9.33
C ASN A 114 -11.24 -17.27 10.44
N ASN A 115 -11.81 -17.40 11.65
CA ASN A 115 -11.36 -16.63 12.82
C ASN A 115 -11.33 -15.10 12.63
N GLY A 116 -12.18 -14.56 11.74
CA GLY A 116 -12.27 -13.13 11.47
C GLY A 116 -11.37 -12.65 10.33
N PHE A 117 -10.71 -13.57 9.61
CA PHE A 117 -9.88 -13.26 8.46
C PHE A 117 -10.14 -14.19 7.28
N ALA A 118 -10.14 -13.64 6.08
CA ALA A 118 -10.06 -14.34 4.80
C ALA A 118 -8.69 -13.98 4.19
N GLY A 119 -7.68 -14.87 4.36
CA GLY A 119 -6.29 -14.52 4.12
C GLY A 119 -5.85 -13.40 5.07
N ILE A 120 -5.31 -12.32 4.53
CA ILE A 120 -4.91 -11.11 5.27
C ILE A 120 -6.07 -10.13 5.51
N TYR A 121 -7.23 -10.35 4.90
CA TYR A 121 -8.36 -9.41 4.94
C TYR A 121 -9.29 -9.70 6.11
N PRO A 122 -9.59 -8.70 6.97
CA PRO A 122 -10.61 -8.87 8.01
C PRO A 122 -11.96 -9.21 7.41
N CYS A 123 -12.65 -10.23 7.96
CA CYS A 123 -13.97 -10.64 7.53
C CYS A 123 -14.90 -10.85 8.72
N ASP A 124 -16.22 -10.77 8.49
CA ASP A 124 -17.26 -11.02 9.48
C ASP A 124 -18.31 -11.99 8.91
N GLY A 125 -17.91 -13.27 8.82
CA GLY A 125 -18.76 -14.37 8.39
C GLY A 125 -19.03 -14.45 6.88
N TYR A 126 -18.30 -13.68 6.06
CA TYR A 126 -18.37 -13.72 4.59
C TYR A 126 -17.01 -14.13 4.02
N ASP A 127 -17.03 -15.05 3.07
CA ASP A 127 -15.85 -15.48 2.34
C ASP A 127 -15.42 -14.39 1.34
N LEU A 128 -14.13 -14.25 1.10
CA LEU A 128 -13.63 -13.44 0.02
C LEU A 128 -13.61 -14.29 -1.26
N ILE A 129 -14.42 -13.91 -2.25
CA ILE A 129 -14.63 -14.71 -3.47
C ILE A 129 -13.99 -14.10 -4.73
N GLY A 130 -13.36 -12.96 -4.63
CA GLY A 130 -12.65 -12.30 -5.75
C GLY A 130 -11.89 -11.07 -5.28
N TYR A 131 -10.76 -10.81 -5.91
CA TYR A 131 -9.90 -9.67 -5.63
C TYR A 131 -9.42 -9.04 -6.93
N MET A 132 -9.27 -7.72 -6.95
CA MET A 132 -8.55 -6.97 -7.98
C MET A 132 -7.69 -5.90 -7.32
N SER A 133 -6.44 -5.80 -7.72
CA SER A 133 -5.54 -4.75 -7.26
C SER A 133 -5.95 -3.37 -7.83
N ILE A 134 -5.39 -2.28 -7.26
CA ILE A 134 -5.61 -0.93 -7.81
C ILE A 134 -5.01 -0.82 -9.21
N GLU A 135 -3.92 -1.50 -9.47
CA GLU A 135 -3.24 -1.58 -10.77
C GLU A 135 -4.15 -2.21 -11.81
N ASP A 136 -4.83 -3.32 -11.47
CA ASP A 136 -5.76 -4.04 -12.35
C ASP A 136 -7.05 -3.26 -12.64
N LEU A 137 -7.41 -2.33 -11.77
CA LEU A 137 -8.53 -1.41 -11.95
C LEU A 137 -8.21 -0.24 -12.89
N SER A 138 -7.02 -0.19 -13.48
CA SER A 138 -6.52 0.92 -14.29
C SER A 138 -6.04 0.42 -15.67
N LEU A 139 -6.10 1.29 -16.70
CA LEU A 139 -5.52 0.99 -18.02
C LEU A 139 -4.01 1.22 -18.06
N ASP A 140 -3.46 1.96 -17.12
CA ASP A 140 -2.06 2.34 -17.04
C ASP A 140 -1.52 2.00 -15.65
N SER A 141 -0.67 0.99 -15.59
CA SER A 141 0.00 0.53 -14.36
C SER A 141 1.02 1.55 -13.80
N SER A 142 1.35 2.60 -14.56
CA SER A 142 2.26 3.66 -14.10
C SER A 142 1.60 4.73 -13.21
N ILE A 143 0.31 4.59 -12.86
CA ILE A 143 -0.43 5.58 -12.09
C ILE A 143 -0.06 5.49 -10.60
N ASN A 144 0.92 6.29 -10.19
CA ASN A 144 1.28 6.45 -8.78
C ASN A 144 0.21 7.22 -8.00
N ASN A 145 -0.05 6.83 -6.75
CA ASN A 145 -0.97 7.49 -5.82
C ASN A 145 -2.46 7.49 -6.20
N VAL A 146 -2.92 6.53 -6.98
CA VAL A 146 -4.36 6.30 -7.17
C VAL A 146 -4.96 5.71 -5.88
N ARG A 147 -6.15 6.18 -5.51
CA ARG A 147 -6.89 5.72 -4.33
C ARG A 147 -8.31 5.36 -4.74
N VAL A 148 -8.80 4.27 -4.19
CA VAL A 148 -10.21 3.89 -4.24
C VAL A 148 -10.96 4.70 -3.18
N ASN A 149 -12.19 5.13 -3.47
CA ASN A 149 -12.97 5.95 -2.54
C ASN A 149 -14.45 5.59 -2.42
N ASP A 150 -15.08 5.05 -3.46
CA ASP A 150 -16.47 4.62 -3.42
C ASP A 150 -16.70 3.47 -4.40
N SER A 151 -17.73 2.69 -4.16
CA SER A 151 -18.13 1.61 -5.06
C SER A 151 -19.63 1.43 -5.07
N TRP A 152 -20.16 0.92 -6.19
CA TRP A 152 -21.55 0.53 -6.34
C TRP A 152 -21.67 -0.73 -7.20
N GLY A 153 -22.72 -1.50 -6.99
CA GLY A 153 -23.03 -2.67 -7.81
C GLY A 153 -24.11 -2.36 -8.86
N TRP A 154 -24.03 -3.03 -10.01
CA TRP A 154 -25.10 -3.07 -10.98
C TRP A 154 -25.28 -4.47 -11.53
N LYS A 155 -26.52 -4.97 -11.48
CA LYS A 155 -26.89 -6.21 -12.13
C LYS A 155 -27.64 -5.88 -13.40
N ASP A 156 -27.13 -6.37 -14.54
CA ASP A 156 -27.78 -6.17 -15.83
C ASP A 156 -29.10 -6.95 -15.90
N PRO A 157 -30.24 -6.27 -16.08
CA PRO A 157 -31.54 -6.93 -16.10
C PRO A 157 -31.80 -7.81 -17.33
N ILE A 158 -30.92 -7.75 -18.37
CA ILE A 158 -31.08 -8.54 -19.62
C ILE A 158 -30.13 -9.74 -19.62
N THR A 159 -28.84 -9.52 -19.30
CA THR A 159 -27.82 -10.57 -19.39
C THR A 159 -27.61 -11.30 -18.07
N ASP A 160 -28.20 -10.80 -16.97
CA ASP A 160 -28.03 -11.27 -15.58
C ASP A 160 -26.58 -11.12 -15.06
N LYS A 161 -25.70 -10.49 -15.83
CA LYS A 161 -24.32 -10.20 -15.43
C LYS A 161 -24.25 -9.19 -14.30
N GLU A 162 -23.26 -9.37 -13.43
CA GLU A 162 -23.03 -8.51 -12.28
C GLU A 162 -21.74 -7.68 -12.47
N TYR A 163 -21.82 -6.39 -12.15
CA TYR A 163 -20.72 -5.46 -12.33
C TYR A 163 -20.45 -4.68 -11.05
N ALA A 164 -19.16 -4.53 -10.71
CA ALA A 164 -18.73 -3.51 -9.76
C ALA A 164 -18.40 -2.22 -10.52
N ILE A 165 -18.80 -1.10 -9.94
CA ILE A 165 -18.48 0.25 -10.40
C ILE A 165 -17.63 0.87 -9.32
N VAL A 166 -16.33 1.04 -9.57
CA VAL A 166 -15.35 1.41 -8.56
C VAL A 166 -14.83 2.82 -8.85
N GLY A 167 -14.99 3.72 -7.91
CA GLY A 167 -14.49 5.10 -8.00
C GLY A 167 -13.05 5.20 -7.54
N LEU A 168 -12.16 5.57 -8.45
CA LEU A 168 -10.77 5.89 -8.17
C LEU A 168 -10.52 7.40 -8.28
N SER A 169 -9.41 7.87 -7.76
CA SER A 169 -9.10 9.31 -7.78
C SER A 169 -8.99 9.90 -9.20
N SER A 170 -8.61 9.11 -10.19
CA SER A 170 -8.40 9.52 -11.59
C SER A 170 -9.52 9.11 -12.54
N HIS A 171 -10.31 8.09 -12.20
CA HIS A 171 -11.32 7.50 -13.10
C HIS A 171 -12.36 6.71 -12.31
N THR A 172 -13.33 6.15 -13.02
CA THR A 172 -14.26 5.13 -12.50
C THR A 172 -14.07 3.87 -13.34
N SER A 173 -13.85 2.74 -12.68
CA SER A 173 -13.66 1.44 -13.31
C SER A 173 -14.92 0.62 -13.29
N PHE A 174 -15.15 -0.17 -14.34
CA PHE A 174 -16.26 -1.09 -14.47
C PHE A 174 -15.70 -2.51 -14.57
N VAL A 175 -16.05 -3.34 -13.59
CA VAL A 175 -15.56 -4.72 -13.45
C VAL A 175 -16.70 -5.69 -13.65
N ASP A 176 -16.58 -6.64 -14.55
CA ASP A 176 -17.48 -7.81 -14.68
C ASP A 176 -17.15 -8.80 -13.57
N MET A 177 -18.07 -9.02 -12.64
CA MET A 177 -17.97 -9.93 -11.51
C MET A 177 -18.80 -11.20 -11.71
N SER A 178 -19.27 -11.47 -12.93
CA SER A 178 -20.16 -12.61 -13.22
C SER A 178 -19.46 -13.96 -13.02
N ASP A 179 -18.16 -13.98 -13.09
CA ASP A 179 -17.27 -15.09 -12.76
C ASP A 179 -16.34 -14.60 -11.63
N PRO A 180 -16.58 -14.97 -10.37
CA PRO A 180 -15.77 -14.50 -9.23
C PRO A 180 -14.30 -14.94 -9.28
N ASP A 181 -14.04 -16.12 -9.89
CA ASP A 181 -12.68 -16.63 -10.03
C ASP A 181 -11.93 -15.95 -11.20
N ASN A 182 -12.60 -15.08 -11.98
CA ASN A 182 -12.01 -14.43 -13.14
C ASN A 182 -12.64 -13.05 -13.36
N LEU A 183 -12.39 -12.16 -12.42
CA LEU A 183 -12.83 -10.77 -12.47
C LEU A 183 -12.20 -10.07 -13.69
N LYS A 184 -12.98 -9.27 -14.42
CA LYS A 184 -12.50 -8.60 -15.64
C LYS A 184 -12.75 -7.11 -15.61
N LEU A 185 -11.70 -6.33 -15.76
CA LEU A 185 -11.84 -4.91 -16.06
C LEU A 185 -12.47 -4.75 -17.45
N VAL A 186 -13.71 -4.30 -17.50
CA VAL A 186 -14.41 -4.02 -18.77
C VAL A 186 -13.89 -2.72 -19.37
N GLY A 187 -13.64 -1.74 -18.53
CA GLY A 187 -13.08 -0.46 -18.96
C GLY A 187 -13.16 0.59 -17.88
N ILE A 188 -12.69 1.78 -18.21
CA ILE A 188 -12.65 2.94 -17.33
C ILE A 188 -13.38 4.13 -17.92
N LEU A 189 -13.91 4.98 -17.06
CA LEU A 189 -14.42 6.32 -17.40
C LEU A 189 -13.51 7.35 -16.74
N PRO A 190 -12.67 8.07 -17.48
CA PRO A 190 -11.80 9.11 -16.94
C PRO A 190 -12.57 10.20 -16.20
N THR A 191 -11.93 10.83 -15.22
CA THR A 191 -12.50 11.99 -14.53
C THR A 191 -12.76 13.13 -15.52
N ALA A 192 -13.86 13.86 -15.34
CA ALA A 192 -14.22 14.97 -16.24
C ALA A 192 -13.26 16.18 -16.16
N THR A 193 -12.49 16.27 -15.06
CA THR A 193 -11.51 17.33 -14.80
C THR A 193 -10.27 16.77 -14.10
N VAL A 194 -9.72 17.46 -13.10
CA VAL A 194 -8.52 17.01 -12.36
C VAL A 194 -8.85 15.86 -11.40
N ASN A 195 -7.84 15.08 -11.04
CA ASN A 195 -7.96 14.01 -10.07
C ASN A 195 -8.44 14.51 -8.70
N SER A 196 -9.25 13.72 -8.02
CA SER A 196 -9.74 14.00 -6.69
C SER A 196 -9.89 12.71 -5.89
N ILE A 197 -9.51 12.78 -4.61
CA ILE A 197 -9.67 11.64 -3.68
C ILE A 197 -11.12 11.39 -3.27
N TRP A 198 -12.04 12.27 -3.67
CA TRP A 198 -13.47 12.15 -3.37
C TRP A 198 -14.30 11.98 -4.62
N ARG A 199 -14.96 10.86 -4.72
CA ARG A 199 -15.92 10.51 -5.76
C ARG A 199 -17.09 9.79 -5.09
N ASP A 200 -18.31 10.03 -5.56
CA ASP A 200 -19.52 9.36 -5.10
C ASP A 200 -20.27 8.82 -6.30
N ILE A 201 -20.70 7.55 -6.22
CA ILE A 201 -21.34 6.82 -7.30
C ILE A 201 -22.71 6.34 -6.85
N LYS A 202 -23.71 6.55 -7.70
CA LYS A 202 -25.04 5.96 -7.52
C LYS A 202 -25.53 5.40 -8.85
N VAL A 203 -26.29 4.32 -8.77
CA VAL A 203 -26.91 3.69 -9.93
C VAL A 203 -28.42 3.84 -9.87
N TYR A 204 -28.99 4.26 -10.99
CA TYR A 204 -30.45 4.32 -11.15
C TYR A 204 -30.81 4.09 -12.62
N GLN A 205 -31.79 3.20 -12.87
CA GLN A 205 -32.31 2.89 -14.22
C GLN A 205 -31.20 2.63 -15.26
N ASN A 206 -30.30 1.71 -14.96
CA ASN A 206 -29.16 1.35 -15.82
C ASN A 206 -28.17 2.47 -16.12
N HIS A 207 -28.14 3.54 -15.33
CA HIS A 207 -27.17 4.60 -15.44
C HIS A 207 -26.37 4.77 -14.16
N ALA A 208 -25.07 4.95 -14.30
CA ALA A 208 -24.21 5.41 -13.23
C ALA A 208 -24.18 6.94 -13.21
N TYR A 209 -24.38 7.50 -12.03
CA TYR A 209 -24.27 8.92 -11.74
C TYR A 209 -23.04 9.13 -10.85
N ILE A 210 -22.06 9.82 -11.37
CA ILE A 210 -20.73 9.92 -10.77
C ILE A 210 -20.42 11.39 -10.53
N VAL A 211 -20.22 11.76 -9.26
CA VAL A 211 -19.85 13.12 -8.85
C VAL A 211 -18.45 13.12 -8.24
N SER A 212 -17.77 14.26 -8.25
CA SER A 212 -16.47 14.46 -7.61
C SER A 212 -16.40 15.85 -6.99
N GLU A 213 -15.55 16.02 -5.99
CA GLU A 213 -15.22 17.32 -5.41
C GLU A 213 -14.26 18.15 -6.27
N ALA A 214 -13.69 17.54 -7.33
CA ALA A 214 -12.80 18.25 -8.24
C ALA A 214 -13.46 19.51 -8.80
N TYR A 215 -12.66 20.57 -8.96
CA TYR A 215 -13.14 21.82 -9.51
C TYR A 215 -13.75 21.62 -10.89
N GLU A 216 -14.96 22.13 -11.12
CA GLU A 216 -15.72 22.01 -12.38
C GLU A 216 -16.01 20.58 -12.85
N HIS A 217 -15.87 19.57 -12.00
CA HIS A 217 -16.20 18.20 -12.38
C HIS A 217 -17.69 18.03 -12.65
N GLY A 218 -18.53 18.53 -11.74
CA GLY A 218 -19.98 18.35 -11.84
C GLY A 218 -20.40 16.90 -11.66
N MET A 219 -21.26 16.41 -12.57
CA MET A 219 -21.76 15.04 -12.56
C MET A 219 -21.60 14.41 -13.95
N GLN A 220 -20.92 13.27 -14.00
CA GLN A 220 -20.89 12.40 -15.16
C GLN A 220 -22.07 11.43 -15.09
N VAL A 221 -22.73 11.19 -16.21
CA VAL A 221 -23.74 10.12 -16.36
C VAL A 221 -23.24 9.15 -17.41
N PHE A 222 -23.30 7.86 -17.08
CA PHE A 222 -22.85 6.79 -17.95
C PHE A 222 -23.94 5.71 -18.08
N ASP A 223 -24.32 5.37 -19.29
CA ASP A 223 -25.26 4.28 -19.59
C ASP A 223 -24.56 2.93 -19.43
N LEU A 224 -24.87 2.22 -18.37
CA LEU A 224 -24.28 0.92 -18.03
C LEU A 224 -24.58 -0.18 -19.05
N THR A 225 -25.62 -0.01 -19.88
CA THR A 225 -25.91 -0.99 -20.92
C THR A 225 -24.82 -1.08 -21.97
N ARG A 226 -23.97 -0.05 -22.10
CA ARG A 226 -22.80 -0.04 -22.99
C ARG A 226 -21.72 -1.06 -22.59
N LEU A 227 -21.75 -1.56 -21.34
CA LEU A 227 -20.84 -2.62 -20.90
C LEU A 227 -21.11 -3.96 -21.58
N ARG A 228 -22.30 -4.16 -22.19
CA ARG A 228 -22.67 -5.39 -22.87
C ARG A 228 -21.91 -5.61 -24.20
N ASP A 229 -21.58 -4.54 -24.88
CA ASP A 229 -21.11 -4.56 -26.26
C ASP A 229 -19.58 -4.39 -26.36
N VAL A 230 -18.85 -4.61 -25.27
CA VAL A 230 -17.39 -4.50 -25.26
C VAL A 230 -16.77 -5.82 -25.71
N GLU A 231 -16.27 -5.85 -26.97
CA GLU A 231 -15.63 -7.03 -27.55
C GLU A 231 -14.14 -7.16 -27.14
N SER A 232 -13.47 -6.04 -26.95
CA SER A 232 -12.04 -6.00 -26.56
C SER A 232 -11.87 -5.23 -25.26
N MET A 233 -11.69 -5.93 -24.16
CA MET A 233 -11.49 -5.37 -22.84
C MET A 233 -9.99 -5.24 -22.51
N PRO A 234 -9.59 -4.24 -21.70
CA PRO A 234 -10.39 -3.11 -21.23
C PRO A 234 -10.44 -1.94 -22.22
N VAL A 235 -11.47 -1.09 -22.11
CA VAL A 235 -11.65 0.10 -22.95
C VAL A 235 -11.74 1.39 -22.15
N GLU A 236 -11.40 2.53 -22.76
CA GLU A 236 -11.68 3.85 -22.21
C GLU A 236 -13.03 4.36 -22.71
N PHE A 237 -13.94 4.66 -21.79
CA PHE A 237 -15.26 5.19 -22.09
C PHE A 237 -15.28 6.72 -22.05
N ILE A 238 -16.29 7.27 -22.68
CA ILE A 238 -16.66 8.69 -22.57
C ILE A 238 -18.04 8.75 -21.92
N ALA A 239 -18.24 9.66 -20.96
CA ALA A 239 -19.53 9.88 -20.33
C ALA A 239 -20.60 10.27 -21.35
N ASP A 240 -21.81 9.76 -21.21
CA ASP A 240 -22.92 10.12 -22.07
C ASP A 240 -23.35 11.58 -21.84
N VAL A 241 -23.25 12.03 -20.61
CA VAL A 241 -23.51 13.41 -20.21
C VAL A 241 -22.52 13.88 -19.15
N ASN A 242 -22.06 15.11 -19.27
CA ASN A 242 -21.30 15.83 -18.24
C ASN A 242 -22.07 17.09 -17.83
N PHE A 243 -22.72 17.09 -16.67
CA PHE A 243 -23.39 18.26 -16.10
C PHE A 243 -22.39 19.10 -15.29
N LYS A 244 -21.94 20.23 -15.84
CA LYS A 244 -20.94 21.09 -15.20
C LYS A 244 -21.53 22.14 -14.27
N ASP A 245 -22.81 22.47 -14.40
CA ASP A 245 -23.46 23.58 -13.71
C ASP A 245 -23.82 23.31 -12.23
N PHE A 246 -23.52 22.14 -11.74
CA PHE A 246 -23.77 21.72 -10.37
C PHE A 246 -22.52 21.89 -9.50
N GLY A 247 -22.20 23.13 -9.15
CA GLY A 247 -21.14 23.39 -8.19
C GLY A 247 -21.36 22.71 -6.83
N ARG A 248 -20.49 22.95 -5.84
CA ARG A 248 -20.40 22.34 -4.49
C ARG A 248 -21.71 22.03 -3.74
N LYS A 249 -22.86 22.42 -4.24
CA LYS A 249 -24.19 22.14 -3.67
C LYS A 249 -24.67 20.70 -3.86
N LEU A 250 -24.13 19.96 -4.81
CA LEU A 250 -24.59 18.59 -5.09
C LEU A 250 -24.23 17.60 -3.97
N LYS A 251 -23.13 17.80 -3.28
CA LYS A 251 -22.74 16.94 -2.15
C LYS A 251 -23.82 16.90 -1.05
N SER A 252 -24.50 18.00 -0.79
CA SER A 252 -25.61 18.03 0.17
C SER A 252 -26.88 17.35 -0.38
N LEU A 253 -27.14 17.49 -1.68
CA LEU A 253 -28.33 16.91 -2.30
C LEU A 253 -28.20 15.37 -2.43
N PHE A 254 -27.02 14.86 -2.83
CA PHE A 254 -26.78 13.42 -2.90
C PHE A 254 -26.82 12.76 -1.52
N ARG A 255 -26.33 13.44 -0.50
CA ARG A 255 -26.39 12.95 0.88
C ARG A 255 -27.82 12.89 1.41
N GLU A 256 -28.67 13.86 1.02
CA GLU A 256 -30.10 13.82 1.34
C GLU A 256 -30.86 12.75 0.56
N VAL A 257 -30.55 12.58 -0.72
CA VAL A 257 -31.14 11.56 -1.59
C VAL A 257 -30.71 10.15 -1.14
N SER A 258 -29.43 9.93 -0.79
CA SER A 258 -28.99 8.62 -0.28
C SER A 258 -29.67 8.24 1.04
N ASN A 259 -29.89 9.18 1.93
CA ASN A 259 -30.64 8.95 3.16
C ASN A 259 -32.14 8.67 2.90
N SER A 260 -32.69 9.17 1.80
CA SER A 260 -34.08 8.91 1.41
C SER A 260 -34.25 7.58 0.67
N PHE A 261 -33.23 7.13 -0.09
CA PHE A 261 -33.28 5.84 -0.79
C PHE A 261 -33.07 4.63 0.12
N ILE A 262 -32.38 4.76 1.25
CA ILE A 262 -32.23 3.68 2.25
C ILE A 262 -33.61 3.30 2.86
N TYR A 263 -34.58 4.20 2.85
CA TYR A 263 -35.94 3.92 3.34
C TYR A 263 -36.85 3.25 2.30
N PHE A 264 -36.44 3.12 1.03
CA PHE A 264 -37.28 2.51 -0.02
C PHE A 264 -36.94 1.06 -0.36
N PHE A 265 -35.83 0.50 0.14
CA PHE A 265 -35.35 -0.86 -0.11
C PHE A 265 -35.05 -1.66 1.17
N GLY A 266 -35.64 -1.28 2.29
CA GLY A 266 -35.63 -2.03 3.55
C GLY A 266 -36.78 -2.99 3.64
#